data_a4c5e4722160078dc25a01d1ac26847e
#
_entry.id   a4c5e4722160078dc25a01d1ac26847e
#
_cell.length_a   1.000
_cell.length_b   1.000
_cell.length_c   1.000
_cell.angle_alpha   90.00
_cell.angle_beta   90.00
_cell.angle_gamma   90.00
#
_symmetry.space_group_name_H-M   'P 1'
#
loop_
_entity.id
_entity.type
_entity.pdbx_description
1 polymer ?
#
loop_
_entity_poly.entity_id
_entity_poly.type
_entity_poly.pdbx_seq_one_letter_code
_entity_poly.pdbx_strand_id
1 'polypeptide(L)'
;MKNLFVFLFLCNFLLLCHAHGGGNYEHSDMLASMKPGDKAALLMVHFGTTHDDTRALTIDAINAKTQAAFPELKFQEAYTSRIIIRRLKERGITKLTPLDAMLKLRSEGYTHLIVQSTNIIDGVEMESLRRDVESALPFFKEIRVGTPLLYSIEDAEKVASILGNRYNAPAQSKKATKEHFVLVGHGTYTPSTAIYSQMDYMLKARIFR
;
A
#
# COMPACT_ATOMS: atom_id res chain seq x y z
N MET A 1 -45.95 23.08 21.01
CA MET A 1 -44.67 23.66 20.57
C MET A 1 -43.42 22.85 20.97
N LYS A 2 -43.41 22.17 22.14
CA LYS A 2 -42.24 21.33 22.55
C LYS A 2 -41.97 20.12 21.63
N ASN A 3 -43.00 19.50 21.06
CA ASN A 3 -42.81 18.32 20.19
C ASN A 3 -42.31 18.65 18.80
N LEU A 4 -42.54 19.88 18.32
CA LEU A 4 -42.05 20.33 17.01
C LEU A 4 -40.53 20.56 17.02
N PHE A 5 -40.00 21.05 18.15
CA PHE A 5 -38.54 21.25 18.31
C PHE A 5 -37.76 19.93 18.38
N VAL A 6 -38.32 18.90 19.03
CA VAL A 6 -37.69 17.57 19.10
C VAL A 6 -37.67 16.92 17.72
N PHE A 7 -38.73 17.11 16.91
CA PHE A 7 -38.78 16.55 15.56
C PHE A 7 -37.80 17.24 14.59
N LEU A 8 -37.66 18.56 14.70
CA LEU A 8 -36.64 19.32 13.93
C LEU A 8 -35.20 18.94 14.33
N PHE A 9 -34.94 18.63 15.60
CA PHE A 9 -33.61 18.20 16.07
C PHE A 9 -33.30 16.79 15.60
N LEU A 10 -34.27 15.86 15.60
CA LEU A 10 -34.10 14.52 15.05
C LEU A 10 -33.91 14.53 13.52
N CYS A 11 -34.64 15.38 12.79
CA CYS A 11 -34.47 15.50 11.33
C CYS A 11 -33.09 16.09 10.95
N ASN A 12 -32.54 17.04 11.74
CA ASN A 12 -31.21 17.53 11.49
C ASN A 12 -30.09 16.50 11.84
N PHE A 13 -30.37 15.63 12.83
CA PHE A 13 -29.42 14.54 13.16
C PHE A 13 -29.43 13.43 12.11
N LEU A 14 -30.58 13.18 11.45
CA LEU A 14 -30.69 12.21 10.35
C LEU A 14 -30.05 12.71 9.04
N LEU A 15 -29.95 14.02 8.84
CA LEU A 15 -29.26 14.61 7.67
C LEU A 15 -27.74 14.64 7.81
N LEU A 16 -27.20 14.43 9.02
CA LEU A 16 -25.75 14.33 9.27
C LEU A 16 -25.22 12.89 9.23
N CYS A 17 -26.10 11.89 9.17
CA CYS A 17 -25.71 10.51 8.91
C CYS A 17 -25.66 10.24 7.40
N HIS A 18 -24.89 11.00 6.65
CA HIS A 18 -24.26 10.46 5.47
C HIS A 18 -23.15 9.55 5.97
N ALA A 19 -23.51 8.27 6.19
CA ALA A 19 -22.52 7.22 6.21
C ALA A 19 -21.67 7.42 4.94
N HIS A 20 -20.40 7.72 5.11
CA HIS A 20 -19.46 7.88 4.02
C HIS A 20 -19.35 6.51 3.34
N GLY A 21 -20.20 6.30 2.35
CA GLY A 21 -20.14 5.16 1.44
C GLY A 21 -19.08 5.35 0.35
N GLY A 22 -18.07 6.17 0.61
CA GLY A 22 -16.86 6.25 -0.19
C GLY A 22 -15.75 5.57 0.59
N GLY A 23 -15.09 4.57 0.01
CA GLY A 23 -13.87 4.01 0.61
C GLY A 23 -12.90 5.14 0.98
N ASN A 24 -12.01 4.88 1.93
CA ASN A 24 -10.98 5.84 2.39
C ASN A 24 -9.96 6.22 1.28
N TYR A 25 -10.37 6.09 0.03
CA TYR A 25 -9.57 6.35 -1.16
C TYR A 25 -10.23 7.48 -1.95
N GLU A 26 -9.53 8.60 -2.04
CA GLU A 26 -9.91 9.71 -2.91
C GLU A 26 -9.19 9.59 -4.25
N HIS A 27 -9.97 9.63 -5.34
CA HIS A 27 -9.41 9.77 -6.68
C HIS A 27 -8.60 11.05 -6.77
N SER A 28 -7.36 10.94 -7.25
CA SER A 28 -6.51 12.09 -7.50
C SER A 28 -6.49 12.41 -8.98
N ASP A 29 -6.74 13.67 -9.30
CA ASP A 29 -6.56 14.26 -10.62
C ASP A 29 -5.20 15.00 -10.75
N MET A 30 -4.27 14.72 -9.85
CA MET A 30 -2.97 15.39 -9.76
C MET A 30 -2.28 15.53 -11.11
N LEU A 31 -2.25 14.45 -11.92
CA LEU A 31 -1.59 14.48 -13.23
C LEU A 31 -2.35 15.37 -14.24
N ALA A 32 -3.68 15.42 -14.16
CA ALA A 32 -4.50 16.28 -15.02
C ALA A 32 -4.40 17.77 -14.66
N SER A 33 -4.08 18.07 -13.41
CA SER A 33 -3.96 19.45 -12.88
C SER A 33 -2.57 20.06 -13.06
N MET A 34 -1.59 19.32 -13.58
CA MET A 34 -0.22 19.77 -13.80
C MET A 34 -0.15 20.90 -14.84
N LYS A 35 0.74 21.86 -14.59
CA LYS A 35 0.97 23.02 -15.47
C LYS A 35 2.20 22.79 -16.36
N PRO A 36 2.34 23.55 -17.48
CA PRO A 36 3.55 23.52 -18.26
C PRO A 36 4.81 23.76 -17.39
N GLY A 37 5.79 22.87 -17.55
CA GLY A 37 7.01 22.85 -16.75
C GLY A 37 6.96 21.98 -15.49
N ASP A 38 5.81 21.47 -15.10
CA ASP A 38 5.70 20.48 -14.03
C ASP A 38 6.16 19.10 -14.52
N LYS A 39 6.77 18.34 -13.59
CA LYS A 39 7.25 16.98 -13.85
C LYS A 39 6.77 16.08 -12.74
N ALA A 40 6.21 14.92 -13.11
CA ALA A 40 5.78 13.90 -12.17
C ALA A 40 6.77 12.72 -12.13
N ALA A 41 6.91 12.13 -10.93
CA ALA A 41 7.67 10.91 -10.70
C ALA A 41 6.86 9.91 -9.88
N LEU A 42 7.17 8.63 -10.07
CA LEU A 42 6.62 7.52 -9.30
C LEU A 42 7.73 6.91 -8.45
N LEU A 43 7.56 6.98 -7.13
CA LEU A 43 8.45 6.40 -6.14
C LEU A 43 7.83 5.11 -5.57
N MET A 44 8.43 3.97 -5.93
CA MET A 44 8.08 2.70 -5.30
C MET A 44 8.89 2.50 -4.03
N VAL A 45 8.21 2.22 -2.93
CA VAL A 45 8.83 2.05 -1.60
C VAL A 45 8.65 0.62 -1.13
N HIS A 46 9.78 -0.04 -0.83
CA HIS A 46 9.83 -1.42 -0.37
C HIS A 46 10.50 -1.49 1.01
N PHE A 47 10.18 -2.52 1.77
CA PHE A 47 10.99 -2.84 2.96
C PHE A 47 12.42 -3.17 2.55
N GLY A 48 12.58 -3.90 1.45
CA GLY A 48 13.84 -4.33 0.90
C GLY A 48 14.21 -5.77 1.29
N THR A 49 15.22 -6.30 0.62
CA THR A 49 15.83 -7.61 0.94
C THR A 49 17.30 -7.62 0.53
N THR A 50 18.12 -8.42 1.23
CA THR A 50 19.52 -8.69 0.86
C THR A 50 19.68 -9.95 0.00
N HIS A 51 18.59 -10.70 -0.23
CA HIS A 51 18.56 -11.93 -1.03
C HIS A 51 18.26 -11.57 -2.48
N ASP A 52 19.19 -11.83 -3.39
CA ASP A 52 19.09 -11.39 -4.79
C ASP A 52 18.00 -12.16 -5.56
N ASP A 53 17.86 -13.46 -5.32
CA ASP A 53 16.80 -14.31 -5.87
C ASP A 53 15.41 -13.87 -5.42
N THR A 54 15.24 -13.61 -4.14
CA THR A 54 13.98 -13.08 -3.57
C THR A 54 13.67 -11.71 -4.17
N ARG A 55 14.66 -10.82 -4.27
CA ARG A 55 14.48 -9.50 -4.86
C ARG A 55 13.99 -9.60 -6.31
N ALA A 56 14.64 -10.44 -7.12
CA ALA A 56 14.28 -10.63 -8.52
C ALA A 56 12.84 -11.11 -8.70
N LEU A 57 12.41 -12.07 -7.87
CA LEU A 57 11.07 -12.66 -7.95
C LEU A 57 9.97 -11.76 -7.37
N THR A 58 10.30 -10.77 -6.55
CA THR A 58 9.32 -9.91 -5.85
C THR A 58 9.48 -8.46 -6.22
N ILE A 59 10.46 -7.76 -5.65
CA ILE A 59 10.64 -6.31 -5.80
C ILE A 59 10.87 -5.93 -7.25
N ASP A 60 11.84 -6.58 -7.91
CA ASP A 60 12.20 -6.26 -9.29
C ASP A 60 11.04 -6.58 -10.26
N ALA A 61 10.30 -7.67 -10.00
CA ALA A 61 9.10 -8.04 -10.79
C ALA A 61 7.96 -7.02 -10.62
N ILE A 62 7.71 -6.53 -9.40
CA ILE A 62 6.71 -5.47 -9.15
C ILE A 62 7.15 -4.18 -9.82
N ASN A 63 8.41 -3.79 -9.67
CA ASN A 63 8.97 -2.59 -10.29
C ASN A 63 8.85 -2.62 -11.82
N ALA A 64 9.18 -3.74 -12.44
CA ALA A 64 9.05 -3.90 -13.89
C ALA A 64 7.60 -3.76 -14.38
N LYS A 65 6.64 -4.36 -13.66
CA LYS A 65 5.21 -4.20 -13.97
C LYS A 65 4.74 -2.76 -13.80
N THR A 66 5.17 -2.09 -12.75
CA THR A 66 4.82 -0.69 -12.48
C THR A 66 5.39 0.24 -13.55
N GLN A 67 6.65 0.06 -13.94
CA GLN A 67 7.26 0.84 -15.03
C GLN A 67 6.56 0.60 -16.36
N ALA A 68 6.16 -0.64 -16.64
CA ALA A 68 5.43 -0.96 -17.87
C ALA A 68 4.01 -0.36 -17.88
N ALA A 69 3.38 -0.21 -16.71
CA ALA A 69 2.04 0.40 -16.60
C ALA A 69 2.07 1.94 -16.66
N PHE A 70 3.18 2.57 -16.28
CA PHE A 70 3.33 4.03 -16.24
C PHE A 70 4.65 4.47 -16.91
N PRO A 71 4.83 4.19 -18.21
CA PRO A 71 6.09 4.44 -18.92
C PRO A 71 6.43 5.94 -19.04
N GLU A 72 5.43 6.81 -18.92
CA GLU A 72 5.57 8.26 -18.98
C GLU A 72 6.11 8.89 -17.69
N LEU A 73 6.04 8.15 -16.55
CA LEU A 73 6.51 8.64 -15.27
C LEU A 73 7.98 8.29 -15.03
N LYS A 74 8.72 9.23 -14.49
CA LYS A 74 10.04 8.92 -13.94
C LYS A 74 9.91 7.93 -12.80
N PHE A 75 10.48 6.76 -12.97
CA PHE A 75 10.51 5.73 -11.94
C PHE A 75 11.71 5.90 -11.01
N GLN A 76 11.47 5.75 -9.71
CA GLN A 76 12.47 5.65 -8.65
C GLN A 76 12.03 4.59 -7.65
N GLU A 77 12.99 3.86 -7.08
CA GLU A 77 12.74 2.97 -5.93
C GLU A 77 13.43 3.47 -4.66
N ALA A 78 12.91 3.08 -3.51
CA ALA A 78 13.53 3.31 -2.21
C ALA A 78 13.25 2.13 -1.26
N TYR A 79 14.12 1.97 -0.26
CA TYR A 79 13.99 0.95 0.79
C TYR A 79 13.80 1.61 2.15
N THR A 80 12.90 1.05 2.99
CA THR A 80 12.67 1.55 4.35
C THR A 80 13.66 0.97 5.35
N SER A 81 14.10 -0.28 5.18
CA SER A 81 15.00 -0.95 6.12
C SER A 81 16.43 -0.45 6.01
N ARG A 82 16.83 0.39 6.95
CA ARG A 82 18.23 0.91 7.04
C ARG A 82 19.28 -0.21 7.20
N ILE A 83 18.89 -1.32 7.85
CA ILE A 83 19.78 -2.48 8.00
C ILE A 83 20.05 -3.10 6.62
N ILE A 84 19.02 -3.28 5.82
CA ILE A 84 19.14 -3.85 4.47
C ILE A 84 19.95 -2.89 3.58
N ILE A 85 19.64 -1.59 3.60
CA ILE A 85 20.40 -0.58 2.85
C ILE A 85 21.90 -0.66 3.19
N ARG A 86 22.24 -0.71 4.47
CA ARG A 86 23.64 -0.83 4.92
C ARG A 86 24.30 -2.10 4.40
N ARG A 87 23.67 -3.27 4.56
CA ARG A 87 24.20 -4.56 4.10
C ARG A 87 24.39 -4.61 2.57
N LEU A 88 23.47 -4.01 1.83
CA LEU A 88 23.58 -3.90 0.38
C LEU A 88 24.75 -2.98 -0.02
N LYS A 89 24.94 -1.86 0.71
CA LYS A 89 26.04 -0.94 0.49
C LYS A 89 27.42 -1.61 0.69
N GLU A 90 27.53 -2.50 1.69
CA GLU A 90 28.73 -3.32 1.92
C GLU A 90 29.04 -4.24 0.72
N ARG A 91 28.04 -4.59 -0.08
CA ARG A 91 28.13 -5.36 -1.33
C ARG A 91 28.27 -4.49 -2.58
N GLY A 92 28.45 -3.16 -2.44
CA GLY A 92 28.54 -2.22 -3.56
C GLY A 92 27.19 -1.84 -4.17
N ILE A 93 26.06 -2.24 -3.57
CA ILE A 93 24.70 -1.94 -4.07
C ILE A 93 24.13 -0.76 -3.29
N THR A 94 23.95 0.37 -3.96
CA THR A 94 23.38 1.57 -3.32
C THR A 94 21.86 1.59 -3.45
N LYS A 95 21.18 1.71 -2.31
CA LYS A 95 19.74 1.96 -2.22
C LYS A 95 19.50 3.20 -1.36
N LEU A 96 18.48 3.98 -1.72
CA LEU A 96 18.10 5.20 -1.01
C LEU A 96 17.03 4.92 0.04
N THR A 97 16.98 5.71 1.10
CA THR A 97 15.79 5.80 1.96
C THR A 97 14.67 6.53 1.22
N PRO A 98 13.39 6.42 1.66
CA PRO A 98 12.30 7.15 1.01
C PRO A 98 12.55 8.65 0.96
N LEU A 99 12.99 9.26 2.06
CA LEU A 99 13.28 10.70 2.10
C LEU A 99 14.42 11.08 1.15
N ASP A 100 15.54 10.33 1.14
CA ASP A 100 16.65 10.60 0.24
C ASP A 100 16.24 10.49 -1.23
N ALA A 101 15.39 9.51 -1.56
CA ALA A 101 14.87 9.32 -2.91
C ALA A 101 13.96 10.48 -3.34
N MET A 102 13.09 10.97 -2.44
CA MET A 102 12.25 12.15 -2.68
C MET A 102 13.11 13.40 -2.91
N LEU A 103 14.07 13.67 -2.04
CA LEU A 103 14.96 14.82 -2.19
C LEU A 103 15.81 14.75 -3.46
N LYS A 104 16.26 13.56 -3.85
CA LYS A 104 16.94 13.34 -5.12
C LYS A 104 16.03 13.69 -6.30
N LEU A 105 14.79 13.18 -6.33
CA LEU A 105 13.81 13.53 -7.38
C LEU A 105 13.56 15.04 -7.43
N ARG A 106 13.45 15.68 -6.26
CA ARG A 106 13.30 17.14 -6.21
C ARG A 106 14.49 17.87 -6.82
N SER A 107 15.73 17.42 -6.53
CA SER A 107 16.94 18.02 -7.12
C SER A 107 17.02 17.84 -8.65
N GLU A 108 16.38 16.80 -9.19
CA GLU A 108 16.23 16.55 -10.63
C GLU A 108 15.08 17.36 -11.28
N GLY A 109 14.39 18.19 -10.50
CA GLY A 109 13.35 19.11 -10.96
C GLY A 109 11.94 18.53 -10.98
N TYR A 110 11.68 17.37 -10.36
CA TYR A 110 10.33 16.82 -10.22
C TYR A 110 9.54 17.61 -9.18
N THR A 111 8.32 17.98 -9.54
CA THR A 111 7.43 18.86 -8.75
C THR A 111 6.24 18.12 -8.17
N HIS A 112 5.87 16.99 -8.77
CA HIS A 112 4.76 16.14 -8.35
C HIS A 112 5.27 14.72 -8.11
N LEU A 113 4.79 14.09 -7.04
CA LEU A 113 5.28 12.79 -6.65
C LEU A 113 4.12 11.85 -6.29
N ILE A 114 4.12 10.67 -6.89
CA ILE A 114 3.29 9.54 -6.50
C ILE A 114 4.18 8.60 -5.71
N VAL A 115 3.81 8.32 -4.46
CA VAL A 115 4.53 7.39 -3.58
C VAL A 115 3.67 6.16 -3.38
N GLN A 116 4.14 4.99 -3.82
CA GLN A 116 3.46 3.72 -3.61
C GLN A 116 4.33 2.78 -2.79
N SER A 117 3.80 2.36 -1.64
CA SER A 117 4.42 1.31 -0.82
C SER A 117 3.97 -0.09 -1.26
N THR A 118 4.86 -1.07 -1.09
CA THR A 118 4.52 -2.50 -1.19
C THR A 118 4.23 -3.15 0.16
N ASN A 119 4.00 -2.37 1.20
CA ASN A 119 3.59 -2.89 2.49
C ASN A 119 2.24 -3.61 2.40
N ILE A 120 2.12 -4.71 3.12
CA ILE A 120 0.89 -5.52 3.13
C ILE A 120 -0.18 -4.87 4.02
N ILE A 121 0.22 -4.30 5.15
CA ILE A 121 -0.67 -3.74 6.17
C ILE A 121 -0.30 -2.29 6.50
N ASP A 122 -1.23 -1.55 7.09
CA ASP A 122 -1.02 -0.20 7.60
C ASP A 122 -0.34 -0.22 8.98
N GLY A 123 0.89 -0.72 8.99
CA GLY A 123 1.70 -0.87 10.21
C GLY A 123 2.75 0.24 10.35
N VAL A 124 3.71 -0.01 11.25
CA VAL A 124 4.78 0.94 11.62
C VAL A 124 5.61 1.43 10.43
N GLU A 125 5.76 0.60 9.40
CA GLU A 125 6.48 0.98 8.18
C GLU A 125 5.73 2.04 7.39
N MET A 126 4.40 1.95 7.33
CA MET A 126 3.57 2.99 6.71
C MET A 126 3.56 4.28 7.51
N GLU A 127 3.53 4.19 8.84
CA GLU A 127 3.67 5.37 9.71
C GLU A 127 5.03 6.06 9.51
N SER A 128 6.11 5.28 9.38
CA SER A 128 7.43 5.84 9.09
C SER A 128 7.48 6.51 7.72
N LEU A 129 6.91 5.88 6.70
CA LEU A 129 6.83 6.46 5.36
C LEU A 129 6.04 7.77 5.34
N ARG A 130 4.91 7.85 6.08
CA ARG A 130 4.15 9.10 6.19
C ARG A 130 4.97 10.24 6.79
N ARG A 131 5.78 9.96 7.83
CA ARG A 131 6.70 10.99 8.40
C ARG A 131 7.75 11.44 7.39
N ASP A 132 8.30 10.52 6.59
CA ASP A 132 9.24 10.87 5.51
C ASP A 132 8.55 11.76 4.46
N VAL A 133 7.31 11.44 4.10
CA VAL A 133 6.49 12.25 3.17
C VAL A 133 6.19 13.63 3.75
N GLU A 134 5.75 13.71 5.01
CA GLU A 134 5.49 14.99 5.70
C GLU A 134 6.74 15.89 5.67
N SER A 135 7.91 15.31 5.88
CA SER A 135 9.19 16.03 5.81
C SER A 135 9.52 16.52 4.39
N ALA A 136 9.02 15.85 3.37
CA ALA A 136 9.25 16.19 1.97
C ALA A 136 8.21 17.17 1.39
N LEU A 137 7.01 17.25 1.98
CA LEU A 137 5.89 18.07 1.47
C LEU A 137 6.30 19.50 1.08
N PRO A 138 7.11 20.25 1.88
CA PRO A 138 7.45 21.63 1.54
C PRO A 138 8.25 21.79 0.23
N PHE A 139 8.84 20.72 -0.26
CA PHE A 139 9.70 20.73 -1.45
C PHE A 139 8.96 20.42 -2.75
N PHE A 140 7.73 19.89 -2.68
CA PHE A 140 6.93 19.51 -3.84
C PHE A 140 5.68 20.37 -3.95
N LYS A 141 5.14 20.48 -5.15
CA LYS A 141 3.82 21.09 -5.35
C LYS A 141 2.71 20.18 -4.85
N GLU A 142 2.88 18.88 -5.08
CA GLU A 142 1.95 17.87 -4.62
C GLU A 142 2.65 16.51 -4.44
N ILE A 143 2.30 15.80 -3.37
CA ILE A 143 2.67 14.40 -3.13
C ILE A 143 1.39 13.63 -2.85
N ARG A 144 1.19 12.52 -3.57
CA ARG A 144 0.13 11.55 -3.31
C ARG A 144 0.72 10.24 -2.83
N VAL A 145 0.12 9.67 -1.80
CA VAL A 145 0.58 8.42 -1.19
C VAL A 145 -0.50 7.36 -1.36
N GLY A 146 -0.12 6.25 -1.99
CA GLY A 146 -0.99 5.09 -2.11
C GLY A 146 -1.13 4.32 -0.80
N THR A 147 -2.19 3.55 -0.69
CA THR A 147 -2.50 2.70 0.47
C THR A 147 -1.67 1.41 0.46
N PRO A 148 -1.48 0.74 1.62
CA PRO A 148 -0.96 -0.61 1.66
C PRO A 148 -1.95 -1.62 1.05
N LEU A 149 -1.51 -2.86 0.80
CA LEU A 149 -2.29 -3.88 0.09
C LEU A 149 -3.60 -4.23 0.79
N LEU A 150 -3.59 -4.40 2.11
CA LEU A 150 -4.76 -4.74 2.92
C LEU A 150 -5.28 -3.50 3.65
N TYR A 151 -5.74 -2.50 2.90
CA TYR A 151 -6.22 -1.25 3.47
C TYR A 151 -7.74 -1.21 3.62
N SER A 152 -8.46 -1.61 2.58
CA SER A 152 -9.91 -1.65 2.58
C SER A 152 -10.46 -3.08 2.75
N ILE A 153 -11.75 -3.19 3.03
CA ILE A 153 -12.45 -4.48 3.06
C ILE A 153 -12.40 -5.14 1.68
N GLU A 154 -12.59 -4.36 0.63
CA GLU A 154 -12.55 -4.79 -0.76
C GLU A 154 -11.18 -5.35 -1.16
N ASP A 155 -10.10 -4.73 -0.69
CA ASP A 155 -8.75 -5.22 -0.92
C ASP A 155 -8.51 -6.55 -0.19
N ALA A 156 -8.94 -6.66 1.06
CA ALA A 156 -8.86 -7.90 1.83
C ALA A 156 -9.68 -9.02 1.16
N GLU A 157 -10.87 -8.72 0.62
CA GLU A 157 -11.69 -9.67 -0.14
C GLU A 157 -11.02 -10.12 -1.43
N LYS A 158 -10.39 -9.21 -2.19
CA LYS A 158 -9.63 -9.55 -3.40
C LYS A 158 -8.46 -10.48 -3.06
N VAL A 159 -7.68 -10.15 -2.03
CA VAL A 159 -6.55 -10.98 -1.59
C VAL A 159 -7.03 -12.34 -1.11
N ALA A 160 -8.09 -12.41 -0.30
CA ALA A 160 -8.69 -13.67 0.13
C ALA A 160 -9.18 -14.51 -1.06
N SER A 161 -9.73 -13.88 -2.09
CA SER A 161 -10.15 -14.57 -3.33
C SER A 161 -8.95 -15.13 -4.10
N ILE A 162 -7.88 -14.38 -4.25
CA ILE A 162 -6.65 -14.82 -4.94
C ILE A 162 -6.06 -16.04 -4.22
N LEU A 163 -5.94 -15.96 -2.90
CA LEU A 163 -5.42 -17.05 -2.08
C LEU A 163 -6.34 -18.27 -2.12
N GLY A 164 -7.66 -18.07 -1.96
CA GLY A 164 -8.65 -19.15 -2.05
C GLY A 164 -8.61 -19.85 -3.40
N ASN A 165 -8.56 -19.16 -4.51
CA ASN A 165 -8.45 -19.73 -5.84
C ASN A 165 -7.13 -20.51 -6.02
N ARG A 166 -6.04 -20.01 -5.44
CA ARG A 166 -4.72 -20.67 -5.52
C ARG A 166 -4.70 -22.00 -4.78
N TYR A 167 -5.34 -22.07 -3.60
CA TYR A 167 -5.30 -23.24 -2.73
C TYR A 167 -6.48 -24.20 -2.92
N ASN A 168 -7.60 -23.74 -3.48
CA ASN A 168 -8.73 -24.60 -3.87
C ASN A 168 -8.59 -25.20 -5.29
N ALA A 169 -7.54 -24.82 -6.05
CA ALA A 169 -7.27 -25.46 -7.32
C ALA A 169 -7.07 -26.99 -7.07
N PRO A 170 -7.73 -27.87 -7.82
CA PRO A 170 -7.63 -29.31 -7.61
C PRO A 170 -6.16 -29.70 -7.61
N ALA A 171 -5.70 -30.24 -6.49
CA ALA A 171 -4.35 -30.76 -6.38
C ALA A 171 -4.16 -31.81 -7.47
N GLN A 172 -3.13 -31.62 -8.31
CA GLN A 172 -2.81 -32.61 -9.38
C GLN A 172 -2.30 -33.95 -8.82
N SER A 173 -2.25 -34.11 -7.49
CA SER A 173 -1.87 -35.35 -6.83
C SER A 173 -3.09 -36.12 -6.32
N LYS A 174 -3.30 -37.31 -6.85
CA LYS A 174 -4.35 -38.27 -6.49
C LYS A 174 -4.16 -38.94 -5.11
N LYS A 175 -3.48 -38.33 -4.15
CA LYS A 175 -3.40 -38.82 -2.78
C LYS A 175 -4.26 -37.95 -1.88
N ALA A 176 -5.32 -38.56 -1.32
CA ALA A 176 -6.19 -37.97 -0.31
C ALA A 176 -5.44 -37.82 1.03
N THR A 177 -4.48 -36.91 1.06
CA THR A 177 -3.91 -36.40 2.30
C THR A 177 -4.65 -35.09 2.65
N LYS A 178 -5.15 -34.98 3.87
CA LYS A 178 -5.68 -33.71 4.38
C LYS A 178 -4.54 -32.69 4.35
N GLU A 179 -4.56 -31.81 3.36
CA GLU A 179 -3.62 -30.71 3.29
C GLU A 179 -4.10 -29.61 4.23
N HIS A 180 -3.19 -29.07 5.03
CA HIS A 180 -3.44 -27.94 5.91
C HIS A 180 -2.63 -26.76 5.43
N PHE A 181 -3.30 -25.61 5.24
CA PHE A 181 -2.64 -24.36 4.89
C PHE A 181 -2.43 -23.54 6.14
N VAL A 182 -1.18 -23.16 6.39
CA VAL A 182 -0.82 -22.27 7.48
C VAL A 182 -0.32 -20.96 6.89
N LEU A 183 -1.05 -19.88 7.12
CA LEU A 183 -0.66 -18.53 6.73
C LEU A 183 0.01 -17.85 7.91
N VAL A 184 1.22 -17.35 7.69
CA VAL A 184 2.01 -16.69 8.73
C VAL A 184 2.11 -15.20 8.41
N GLY A 185 1.63 -14.35 9.32
CA GLY A 185 1.79 -12.91 9.25
C GLY A 185 2.97 -12.44 10.09
N HIS A 186 3.60 -11.32 9.69
CA HIS A 186 4.70 -10.72 10.46
C HIS A 186 4.23 -10.20 11.82
N GLY A 187 2.97 -9.77 11.92
CA GLY A 187 2.44 -9.09 13.10
C GLY A 187 2.78 -7.60 13.12
N THR A 188 2.06 -6.87 13.93
CA THR A 188 2.31 -5.46 14.24
C THR A 188 1.70 -5.13 15.60
N TYR A 189 2.23 -4.11 16.27
CA TYR A 189 1.64 -3.59 17.51
C TYR A 189 0.68 -2.42 17.29
N THR A 190 0.46 -2.03 16.01
CA THR A 190 -0.54 -1.02 15.65
C THR A 190 -1.95 -1.62 15.63
N PRO A 191 -3.03 -0.81 15.68
CA PRO A 191 -4.40 -1.29 15.54
C PRO A 191 -4.67 -2.12 14.27
N SER A 192 -3.88 -1.93 13.22
CA SER A 192 -3.98 -2.73 11.99
C SER A 192 -3.68 -4.22 12.18
N THR A 193 -3.23 -4.64 13.38
CA THR A 193 -3.12 -6.07 13.74
C THR A 193 -4.46 -6.81 13.59
N ALA A 194 -5.60 -6.12 13.68
CA ALA A 194 -6.95 -6.68 13.48
C ALA A 194 -7.15 -7.31 12.10
N ILE A 195 -6.38 -6.88 11.08
CA ILE A 195 -6.47 -7.41 9.72
C ILE A 195 -6.19 -8.93 9.66
N TYR A 196 -5.36 -9.45 10.56
CA TYR A 196 -5.06 -10.89 10.59
C TYR A 196 -6.31 -11.72 10.95
N SER A 197 -7.11 -11.25 11.92
CA SER A 197 -8.37 -11.90 12.28
C SER A 197 -9.41 -11.76 11.16
N GLN A 198 -9.44 -10.62 10.49
CA GLN A 198 -10.32 -10.39 9.33
C GLN A 198 -9.94 -11.34 8.17
N MET A 199 -8.67 -11.46 7.85
CA MET A 199 -8.18 -12.36 6.80
C MET A 199 -8.45 -13.83 7.15
N ASP A 200 -8.24 -14.24 8.42
CA ASP A 200 -8.55 -15.59 8.89
C ASP A 200 -10.03 -15.92 8.67
N TYR A 201 -10.94 -15.01 9.07
CA TYR A 201 -12.38 -15.18 8.85
C TYR A 201 -12.73 -15.30 7.35
N MET A 202 -12.22 -14.38 6.52
CA MET A 202 -12.49 -14.37 5.08
C MET A 202 -11.98 -15.61 4.37
N LEU A 203 -10.82 -16.11 4.75
CA LEU A 203 -10.20 -17.31 4.17
C LEU A 203 -10.94 -18.57 4.59
N LYS A 204 -11.33 -18.70 5.86
CA LYS A 204 -12.15 -19.81 6.34
C LYS A 204 -13.46 -19.92 5.58
N ALA A 205 -14.11 -18.79 5.34
CA ALA A 205 -15.37 -18.74 4.58
C ALA A 205 -15.21 -19.15 3.10
N ARG A 206 -14.00 -19.09 2.52
CA ARG A 206 -13.74 -19.38 1.10
C ARG A 206 -13.05 -20.71 0.84
N ILE A 207 -12.16 -21.15 1.73
CA ILE A 207 -11.31 -22.34 1.54
C ILE A 207 -11.99 -23.60 2.12
N PHE A 208 -12.82 -23.46 3.14
CA PHE A 208 -13.44 -24.58 3.86
C PHE A 208 -14.94 -24.75 3.59
N ARG A 209 -15.43 -24.32 2.43
CA ARG A 209 -16.80 -24.61 1.97
C ARG A 209 -16.87 -25.89 1.20
#